data_e07d550bd15e5f468a3267c7e3c9f0c2
#
_entry.id   e07d550bd15e5f468a3267c7e3c9f0c2
#
_cell.length_a   1.000
_cell.length_b   1.000
_cell.length_c   1.000
_cell.angle_alpha   90.00
_cell.angle_beta   90.00
_cell.angle_gamma   90.00
#
_symmetry.space_group_name_H-M   'P 1'
#
loop_
_entity.id
_entity.type
_entity.pdbx_description
1 polymer ?
#
loop_
_entity_poly.entity_id
_entity_poly.type
_entity_poly.pdbx_seq_one_letter_code
_entity_poly.pdbx_strand_id
1 'polypeptide(L)'
;MRVQLSLMALLAVLASAAPVPAAAEGGPAWEACFAPSSTPDQRVTACSTVIDSKSETGSRLAGAYCSRGHGLTEKRELDAALSDLDEAIRLDPEYACAYNNRGRVYNFKRDYDRAIADYTQAIKLDPSLALAYNNRGDARYNKGDLDGAIADFDAAIKRNPAYARAYANRGYAYAQKHDTAHALADFTVRIKLAPDLIAYIDRGNVYRDSEQLDRAAADYGEAIRLAPTDARGWRNRGLVRLFQGDMKRGIADYDKALQYDPSDADSWNNRGEARLRLGDKQRAIADLRKALELEPGLQTAQESLRKLGVM
;
A
#
# COMPACT_ATOMS: atom_id res chain seq x y z
N MET A 1 -10.76 43.65 11.90
CA MET A 1 -11.39 42.33 12.13
C MET A 1 -10.34 41.26 11.91
N ARG A 2 -9.83 40.70 12.99
CA ARG A 2 -8.86 39.60 12.94
C ARG A 2 -9.65 38.29 12.86
N VAL A 3 -9.48 37.54 11.78
CA VAL A 3 -10.03 36.19 11.68
C VAL A 3 -9.02 35.25 12.35
N GLN A 4 -9.39 34.70 13.48
CA GLN A 4 -8.69 33.59 14.13
C GLN A 4 -8.89 32.34 13.29
N LEU A 5 -7.82 31.88 12.65
CA LEU A 5 -7.74 30.53 12.10
C LEU A 5 -7.59 29.58 13.27
N SER A 6 -8.66 28.84 13.53
CA SER A 6 -8.71 27.78 14.52
C SER A 6 -7.85 26.60 14.03
N LEU A 7 -6.78 26.34 14.78
CA LEU A 7 -5.99 25.11 14.68
C LEU A 7 -6.86 23.97 15.25
N MET A 8 -7.52 23.21 14.41
CA MET A 8 -8.15 21.94 14.83
C MET A 8 -7.93 20.87 13.78
N ALA A 9 -7.50 19.75 14.32
CA ALA A 9 -7.57 18.40 13.77
C ALA A 9 -6.37 17.84 13.01
N LEU A 10 -5.30 17.61 13.75
CA LEU A 10 -4.52 16.38 13.56
C LEU A 10 -5.07 15.32 14.54
N LEU A 11 -6.24 14.79 14.23
CA LEU A 11 -6.74 13.58 14.89
C LEU A 11 -6.37 12.40 14.00
N ALA A 12 -5.33 11.68 14.43
CA ALA A 12 -5.01 10.36 13.97
C ALA A 12 -6.29 9.53 13.87
N VAL A 13 -6.50 8.92 12.68
CA VAL A 13 -7.52 7.89 12.49
C VAL A 13 -7.11 6.71 13.38
N LEU A 14 -7.60 6.71 14.60
CA LEU A 14 -7.59 5.54 15.46
C LEU A 14 -8.45 4.50 14.74
N ALA A 15 -7.81 3.43 14.26
CA ALA A 15 -8.52 2.22 13.91
C ALA A 15 -9.45 1.91 15.09
N SER A 16 -10.75 1.83 14.83
CA SER A 16 -11.74 1.40 15.81
C SER A 16 -11.43 -0.05 16.18
N ALA A 17 -10.56 -0.23 17.16
CA ALA A 17 -10.56 -1.44 17.95
C ALA A 17 -11.94 -1.52 18.59
N ALA A 18 -12.61 -2.67 18.52
CA ALA A 18 -13.81 -2.93 19.29
C ALA A 18 -13.59 -2.46 20.72
N PRO A 19 -14.60 -1.88 21.40
CA PRO A 19 -14.41 -1.33 22.72
C PRO A 19 -13.85 -2.43 23.63
N VAL A 20 -12.62 -2.23 24.08
CA VAL A 20 -12.04 -3.02 25.17
C VAL A 20 -12.98 -2.77 26.36
N PRO A 21 -13.54 -3.81 26.99
CA PRO A 21 -14.41 -3.63 28.13
C PRO A 21 -13.70 -2.77 29.18
N ALA A 22 -14.44 -1.84 29.77
CA ALA A 22 -13.95 -0.79 30.65
C ALA A 22 -12.95 -1.29 31.67
N ALA A 23 -11.86 -0.54 31.83
CA ALA A 23 -10.72 -0.78 32.66
C ALA A 23 -11.07 -1.38 34.03
N ALA A 24 -10.76 -2.66 34.20
CA ALA A 24 -10.37 -3.22 35.47
C ALA A 24 -8.86 -3.48 35.36
N GLU A 25 -8.09 -2.72 36.11
CA GLU A 25 -6.68 -2.83 36.48
C GLU A 25 -5.81 -3.84 35.68
N GLY A 26 -5.56 -3.56 34.42
CA GLY A 26 -4.52 -4.23 33.65
C GLY A 26 -3.19 -3.53 33.93
N GLY A 27 -2.21 -4.22 34.51
CA GLY A 27 -0.90 -3.65 34.75
C GLY A 27 -0.18 -3.22 33.48
N PRO A 28 1.06 -2.70 33.58
CA PRO A 28 1.80 -2.14 32.44
C PRO A 28 1.89 -3.04 31.20
N ALA A 29 1.92 -4.37 31.40
CA ALA A 29 1.93 -5.33 30.30
C ALA A 29 0.60 -5.34 29.52
N TRP A 30 -0.55 -5.20 30.20
CA TRP A 30 -1.85 -5.11 29.56
C TRP A 30 -1.95 -3.86 28.70
N GLU A 31 -1.57 -2.71 29.23
CA GLU A 31 -1.57 -1.46 28.49
C GLU A 31 -0.66 -1.54 27.26
N ALA A 32 0.56 -2.03 27.41
CA ALA A 32 1.50 -2.18 26.30
C ALA A 32 1.04 -3.20 25.22
N CYS A 33 0.32 -4.26 25.62
CA CYS A 33 -0.26 -5.24 24.70
C CYS A 33 -1.25 -4.61 23.73
N PHE A 34 -2.03 -3.62 24.18
CA PHE A 34 -3.08 -2.98 23.38
C PHE A 34 -2.74 -1.56 22.91
N ALA A 35 -1.58 -1.01 23.29
CA ALA A 35 -1.22 0.34 22.90
C ALA A 35 -1.03 0.44 21.37
N PRO A 36 -1.69 1.42 20.71
CA PRO A 36 -1.51 1.65 19.28
C PRO A 36 -0.06 1.98 18.88
N SER A 37 0.70 2.57 19.83
CA SER A 37 2.10 2.96 19.63
C SER A 37 3.11 1.83 19.81
N SER A 38 2.68 0.64 20.30
CA SER A 38 3.58 -0.49 20.49
C SER A 38 4.11 -1.01 19.16
N THR A 39 5.43 -1.18 19.09
CA THR A 39 6.05 -1.90 17.98
C THR A 39 5.58 -3.37 17.96
N PRO A 40 5.69 -4.10 16.84
CA PRO A 40 5.34 -5.52 16.80
C PRO A 40 6.04 -6.35 17.89
N ASP A 41 7.33 -6.11 18.14
CA ASP A 41 8.07 -6.81 19.18
C ASP A 41 7.59 -6.47 20.59
N GLN A 42 7.36 -5.19 20.88
CA GLN A 42 6.82 -4.76 22.17
C GLN A 42 5.43 -5.37 22.42
N ARG A 43 4.57 -5.38 21.41
CA ARG A 43 3.23 -5.97 21.47
C ARG A 43 3.31 -7.47 21.76
N VAL A 44 4.12 -8.20 21.01
CA VAL A 44 4.29 -9.66 21.21
C VAL A 44 4.80 -9.96 22.62
N THR A 45 5.81 -9.23 23.09
CA THR A 45 6.37 -9.42 24.45
C THR A 45 5.34 -9.11 25.53
N ALA A 46 4.65 -7.98 25.44
CA ALA A 46 3.68 -7.55 26.44
C ALA A 46 2.47 -8.48 26.49
N CYS A 47 1.93 -8.88 25.33
CA CYS A 47 0.82 -9.83 25.28
C CYS A 47 1.23 -11.22 25.78
N SER A 48 2.47 -11.67 25.54
CA SER A 48 2.99 -12.92 26.11
C SER A 48 3.03 -12.85 27.64
N THR A 49 3.49 -11.74 28.21
CA THR A 49 3.45 -11.54 29.68
C THR A 49 2.03 -11.63 30.22
N VAL A 50 1.04 -11.03 29.56
CA VAL A 50 -0.38 -11.11 29.93
C VAL A 50 -0.88 -12.56 29.88
N ILE A 51 -0.61 -13.29 28.81
CA ILE A 51 -1.04 -14.68 28.62
C ILE A 51 -0.39 -15.59 29.64
N ASP A 52 0.92 -15.47 29.88
CA ASP A 52 1.69 -16.31 30.79
C ASP A 52 1.34 -16.07 32.25
N SER A 53 0.83 -14.88 32.60
CA SER A 53 0.38 -14.59 33.96
C SER A 53 -0.81 -15.43 34.40
N LYS A 54 -1.58 -15.98 33.42
CA LYS A 54 -2.83 -16.74 33.64
C LYS A 54 -3.88 -16.01 34.46
N SER A 55 -3.76 -14.69 34.56
CA SER A 55 -4.71 -13.84 35.30
C SER A 55 -5.98 -13.54 34.53
N GLU A 56 -5.92 -13.66 33.19
CA GLU A 56 -7.02 -13.33 32.31
C GLU A 56 -7.74 -14.58 31.78
N THR A 57 -9.04 -14.45 31.53
CA THR A 57 -9.88 -15.54 31.02
C THR A 57 -10.89 -15.00 30.00
N GLY A 58 -11.58 -15.87 29.27
CA GLY A 58 -12.66 -15.50 28.35
C GLY A 58 -12.23 -14.46 27.32
N SER A 59 -13.08 -13.48 27.07
CA SER A 59 -12.87 -12.43 26.04
C SER A 59 -11.62 -11.57 26.29
N ARG A 60 -11.21 -11.38 27.55
CA ARG A 60 -9.97 -10.62 27.85
C ARG A 60 -8.74 -11.39 27.40
N LEU A 61 -8.67 -12.70 27.68
CA LEU A 61 -7.60 -13.56 27.21
C LEU A 61 -7.63 -13.70 25.67
N ALA A 62 -8.81 -13.80 25.07
CA ALA A 62 -9.00 -13.78 23.63
C ALA A 62 -8.42 -12.50 23.00
N GLY A 63 -8.64 -11.35 23.62
CA GLY A 63 -8.05 -10.07 23.22
C GLY A 63 -6.53 -10.09 23.23
N ALA A 64 -5.89 -10.65 24.27
CA ALA A 64 -4.43 -10.76 24.36
C ALA A 64 -3.85 -11.66 23.25
N TYR A 65 -4.46 -12.81 23.00
CA TYR A 65 -4.08 -13.68 21.87
C TYR A 65 -4.28 -12.98 20.52
N CYS A 66 -5.42 -12.31 20.32
CA CYS A 66 -5.68 -11.56 19.07
C CYS A 66 -4.64 -10.46 18.85
N SER A 67 -4.29 -9.70 19.89
CA SER A 67 -3.27 -8.64 19.81
C SER A 67 -1.87 -9.21 19.53
N ARG A 68 -1.50 -10.34 20.17
CA ARG A 68 -0.24 -11.02 19.89
C ARG A 68 -0.20 -11.56 18.46
N GLY A 69 -1.26 -12.22 18.01
CA GLY A 69 -1.41 -12.70 16.64
C GLY A 69 -1.31 -11.56 15.59
N HIS A 70 -1.83 -10.36 15.92
CA HIS A 70 -1.63 -9.18 15.08
C HIS A 70 -0.15 -8.79 15.01
N GLY A 71 0.55 -8.70 16.15
CA GLY A 71 2.00 -8.41 16.20
C GLY A 71 2.84 -9.44 15.44
N LEU A 72 2.55 -10.73 15.63
CA LEU A 72 3.20 -11.83 14.89
C LEU A 72 2.95 -11.75 13.38
N THR A 73 1.75 -11.32 12.97
CA THR A 73 1.44 -11.09 11.54
C THR A 73 2.31 -9.99 10.94
N GLU A 74 2.54 -8.91 11.68
CA GLU A 74 3.42 -7.80 11.24
C GLU A 74 4.88 -8.25 11.15
N LYS A 75 5.32 -9.16 12.02
CA LYS A 75 6.65 -9.79 11.97
C LYS A 75 6.77 -10.88 10.91
N ARG A 76 5.71 -11.23 10.19
CA ARG A 76 5.65 -12.33 9.22
C ARG A 76 5.80 -13.72 9.84
N GLU A 77 5.61 -13.88 11.13
CA GLU A 77 5.54 -15.14 11.85
C GLU A 77 4.13 -15.74 11.72
N LEU A 78 3.76 -16.10 10.46
CA LEU A 78 2.36 -16.35 10.08
C LEU A 78 1.74 -17.57 10.75
N ASP A 79 2.51 -18.65 10.99
CA ASP A 79 1.98 -19.87 11.60
C ASP A 79 1.73 -19.68 13.10
N ALA A 80 2.62 -18.96 13.78
CA ALA A 80 2.40 -18.57 15.17
C ALA A 80 1.21 -17.63 15.32
N ALA A 81 1.05 -16.70 14.38
CA ALA A 81 -0.11 -15.81 14.34
C ALA A 81 -1.42 -16.59 14.18
N LEU A 82 -1.47 -17.60 13.31
CA LEU A 82 -2.66 -18.45 13.14
C LEU A 82 -2.99 -19.18 14.44
N SER A 83 -2.00 -19.77 15.12
CA SER A 83 -2.23 -20.46 16.39
C SER A 83 -2.86 -19.55 17.45
N ASP A 84 -2.36 -18.31 17.57
CA ASP A 84 -2.91 -17.34 18.51
C ASP A 84 -4.33 -16.90 18.14
N LEU A 85 -4.59 -16.66 16.85
CA LEU A 85 -5.88 -16.22 16.38
C LEU A 85 -6.93 -17.32 16.45
N ASP A 86 -6.54 -18.58 16.25
CA ASP A 86 -7.41 -19.74 16.47
C ASP A 86 -7.78 -19.87 17.94
N GLU A 87 -6.81 -19.65 18.84
CA GLU A 87 -7.07 -19.67 20.29
C GLU A 87 -7.96 -18.48 20.72
N ALA A 88 -7.74 -17.29 20.15
CA ALA A 88 -8.62 -16.14 20.39
C ALA A 88 -10.08 -16.44 20.00
N ILE A 89 -10.29 -17.06 18.83
CA ILE A 89 -11.62 -17.46 18.35
C ILE A 89 -12.23 -18.58 19.20
N ARG A 90 -11.41 -19.52 19.66
CA ARG A 90 -11.86 -20.59 20.57
C ARG A 90 -12.34 -20.02 21.90
N LEU A 91 -11.65 -19.03 22.43
CA LEU A 91 -11.97 -18.37 23.72
C LEU A 91 -13.18 -17.44 23.59
N ASP A 92 -13.32 -16.76 22.45
CA ASP A 92 -14.42 -15.85 22.16
C ASP A 92 -14.82 -15.98 20.67
N PRO A 93 -15.80 -16.85 20.34
CA PRO A 93 -16.28 -17.04 18.98
C PRO A 93 -17.01 -15.83 18.37
N GLU A 94 -17.36 -14.82 19.20
CA GLU A 94 -18.01 -13.60 18.73
C GLU A 94 -17.03 -12.44 18.52
N TYR A 95 -15.74 -12.67 18.72
CA TYR A 95 -14.72 -11.62 18.62
C TYR A 95 -14.34 -11.32 17.16
N ALA A 96 -15.09 -10.40 16.53
CA ALA A 96 -14.92 -10.00 15.12
C ALA A 96 -13.48 -9.67 14.73
N CYS A 97 -12.72 -9.03 15.62
CA CYS A 97 -11.32 -8.64 15.39
C CYS A 97 -10.41 -9.86 15.13
N ALA A 98 -10.64 -10.99 15.84
CA ALA A 98 -9.83 -12.19 15.67
C ALA A 98 -10.03 -12.79 14.27
N TYR A 99 -11.26 -12.87 13.77
CA TYR A 99 -11.55 -13.30 12.40
C TYR A 99 -10.91 -12.36 11.38
N ASN A 100 -11.06 -11.03 11.54
CA ASN A 100 -10.41 -10.08 10.63
C ASN A 100 -8.89 -10.26 10.61
N ASN A 101 -8.25 -10.46 11.74
CA ASN A 101 -6.81 -10.65 11.80
C ASN A 101 -6.38 -12.01 11.23
N ARG A 102 -7.15 -13.09 11.43
CA ARG A 102 -6.87 -14.39 10.84
C ARG A 102 -7.05 -14.35 9.31
N GLY A 103 -8.10 -13.69 8.82
CA GLY A 103 -8.27 -13.42 7.40
C GLY A 103 -7.07 -12.69 6.79
N ARG A 104 -6.48 -11.72 7.54
CA ARG A 104 -5.27 -11.02 7.09
C ARG A 104 -4.07 -11.96 6.96
N VAL A 105 -3.92 -12.92 7.88
CA VAL A 105 -2.87 -13.95 7.76
C VAL A 105 -3.08 -14.83 6.54
N TYR A 106 -4.32 -15.30 6.30
CA TYR A 106 -4.64 -16.06 5.09
C TYR A 106 -4.39 -15.26 3.81
N ASN A 107 -4.71 -13.97 3.80
CA ASN A 107 -4.42 -13.09 2.66
C ASN A 107 -2.90 -13.00 2.39
N PHE A 108 -2.06 -12.88 3.41
CA PHE A 108 -0.60 -12.95 3.26
C PHE A 108 -0.10 -14.29 2.75
N LYS A 109 -0.76 -15.39 3.11
CA LYS A 109 -0.48 -16.73 2.59
C LYS A 109 -1.08 -16.95 1.18
N ARG A 110 -1.74 -15.95 0.60
CA ARG A 110 -2.48 -15.98 -0.68
C ARG A 110 -3.64 -16.99 -0.70
N ASP A 111 -4.11 -17.38 0.47
CA ASP A 111 -5.32 -18.20 0.61
C ASP A 111 -6.54 -17.28 0.71
N TYR A 112 -6.90 -16.75 -0.46
CA TYR A 112 -7.95 -15.74 -0.54
C TYR A 112 -9.33 -16.29 -0.16
N ASP A 113 -9.59 -17.59 -0.34
CA ASP A 113 -10.86 -18.20 0.00
C ASP A 113 -11.08 -18.22 1.50
N ARG A 114 -10.07 -18.67 2.28
CA ARG A 114 -10.16 -18.63 3.74
C ARG A 114 -10.14 -17.20 4.26
N ALA A 115 -9.39 -16.31 3.64
CA ALA A 115 -9.39 -14.89 4.00
C ALA A 115 -10.79 -14.27 3.85
N ILE A 116 -11.47 -14.48 2.70
CA ILE A 116 -12.80 -13.98 2.42
C ILE A 116 -13.83 -14.56 3.40
N ALA A 117 -13.72 -15.84 3.74
CA ALA A 117 -14.60 -16.48 4.73
C ALA A 117 -14.47 -15.82 6.11
N ASP A 118 -13.24 -15.62 6.58
CA ASP A 118 -12.99 -14.99 7.87
C ASP A 118 -13.42 -13.51 7.91
N TYR A 119 -13.13 -12.73 6.87
CA TYR A 119 -13.63 -11.36 6.79
C TYR A 119 -15.16 -11.31 6.74
N THR A 120 -15.81 -12.29 6.09
CA THR A 120 -17.26 -12.37 6.05
C THR A 120 -17.84 -12.66 7.43
N GLN A 121 -17.19 -13.52 8.21
CA GLN A 121 -17.57 -13.77 9.60
C GLN A 121 -17.33 -12.52 10.49
N ALA A 122 -16.20 -11.83 10.32
CA ALA A 122 -15.94 -10.58 11.01
C ALA A 122 -17.03 -9.51 10.74
N ILE A 123 -17.44 -9.37 9.48
CA ILE A 123 -18.53 -8.46 9.05
C ILE A 123 -19.89 -8.87 9.62
N LYS A 124 -20.15 -10.18 9.71
CA LYS A 124 -21.40 -10.68 10.32
C LYS A 124 -21.48 -10.34 11.80
N LEU A 125 -20.35 -10.45 12.51
CA LEU A 125 -20.25 -10.16 13.94
C LEU A 125 -20.24 -8.65 14.23
N ASP A 126 -19.51 -7.89 13.41
CA ASP A 126 -19.48 -6.42 13.48
C ASP A 126 -19.70 -5.80 12.09
N PRO A 127 -20.95 -5.49 11.71
CA PRO A 127 -21.26 -4.85 10.43
C PRO A 127 -20.75 -3.42 10.29
N SER A 128 -20.24 -2.80 11.36
CA SER A 128 -19.68 -1.46 11.31
C SER A 128 -18.19 -1.43 10.97
N LEU A 129 -17.50 -2.57 10.99
CA LEU A 129 -16.07 -2.69 10.85
C LEU A 129 -15.60 -2.41 9.39
N ALA A 130 -15.41 -1.14 9.05
CA ALA A 130 -14.96 -0.70 7.71
C ALA A 130 -13.68 -1.41 7.26
N LEU A 131 -12.78 -1.73 8.19
CA LEU A 131 -11.53 -2.44 7.94
C LEU A 131 -11.78 -3.85 7.33
N ALA A 132 -12.76 -4.59 7.87
CA ALA A 132 -13.05 -5.94 7.38
C ALA A 132 -13.61 -5.93 5.95
N TYR A 133 -14.46 -4.95 5.61
CA TYR A 133 -14.91 -4.76 4.22
C TYR A 133 -13.74 -4.43 3.30
N ASN A 134 -12.88 -3.47 3.68
CA ASN A 134 -11.71 -3.16 2.86
C ASN A 134 -10.79 -4.36 2.67
N ASN A 135 -10.54 -5.14 3.71
CA ASN A 135 -9.68 -6.32 3.63
C ASN A 135 -10.31 -7.45 2.80
N ARG A 136 -11.64 -7.63 2.87
CA ARG A 136 -12.34 -8.59 2.01
C ARG A 136 -12.31 -8.14 0.55
N GLY A 137 -12.50 -6.85 0.30
CA GLY A 137 -12.36 -6.26 -1.02
C GLY A 137 -10.96 -6.47 -1.60
N ASP A 138 -9.91 -6.28 -0.80
CA ASP A 138 -8.51 -6.56 -1.20
C ASP A 138 -8.30 -8.04 -1.55
N ALA A 139 -8.82 -8.97 -0.74
CA ALA A 139 -8.74 -10.40 -1.05
C ALA A 139 -9.51 -10.77 -2.32
N ARG A 140 -10.69 -10.18 -2.56
CA ARG A 140 -11.46 -10.36 -3.81
C ARG A 140 -10.74 -9.79 -5.01
N TYR A 141 -10.16 -8.59 -4.89
CA TYR A 141 -9.33 -7.98 -5.93
C TYR A 141 -8.18 -8.90 -6.35
N ASN A 142 -7.43 -9.42 -5.37
CA ASN A 142 -6.33 -10.33 -5.62
C ASN A 142 -6.77 -11.68 -6.22
N LYS A 143 -8.02 -12.08 -5.99
CA LYS A 143 -8.66 -13.26 -6.61
C LYS A 143 -9.19 -12.97 -8.02
N GLY A 144 -9.27 -11.71 -8.43
CA GLY A 144 -9.80 -11.28 -9.72
C GLY A 144 -11.30 -10.94 -9.70
N ASP A 145 -11.97 -11.02 -8.55
CA ASP A 145 -13.38 -10.60 -8.38
C ASP A 145 -13.44 -9.08 -8.20
N LEU A 146 -13.29 -8.35 -9.31
CA LEU A 146 -13.23 -6.88 -9.28
C LEU A 146 -14.56 -6.25 -8.87
N ASP A 147 -15.70 -6.83 -9.28
CA ASP A 147 -17.00 -6.28 -8.93
C ASP A 147 -17.31 -6.47 -7.44
N GLY A 148 -17.02 -7.65 -6.90
CA GLY A 148 -17.14 -7.90 -5.48
C GLY A 148 -16.18 -7.04 -4.64
N ALA A 149 -14.98 -6.77 -5.15
CA ALA A 149 -14.00 -5.89 -4.52
C ALA A 149 -14.53 -4.45 -4.44
N ILE A 150 -15.04 -3.91 -5.54
CA ILE A 150 -15.62 -2.55 -5.60
C ILE A 150 -16.77 -2.42 -4.62
N ALA A 151 -17.69 -3.40 -4.59
CA ALA A 151 -18.81 -3.38 -3.65
C ALA A 151 -18.36 -3.39 -2.18
N ASP A 152 -17.30 -4.10 -1.85
CA ASP A 152 -16.72 -4.11 -0.51
C ASP A 152 -16.02 -2.79 -0.17
N PHE A 153 -15.28 -2.18 -1.10
CA PHE A 153 -14.68 -0.87 -0.89
C PHE A 153 -15.75 0.22 -0.75
N ASP A 154 -16.85 0.16 -1.50
CA ASP A 154 -18.02 1.04 -1.33
C ASP A 154 -18.59 0.93 0.08
N ALA A 155 -18.73 -0.31 0.57
CA ALA A 155 -19.22 -0.57 1.90
C ALA A 155 -18.27 -0.06 2.99
N ALA A 156 -16.95 -0.16 2.78
CA ALA A 156 -15.94 0.40 3.67
C ALA A 156 -15.99 1.94 3.70
N ILE A 157 -16.06 2.58 2.53
CA ILE A 157 -16.15 4.04 2.38
C ILE A 157 -17.44 4.59 2.99
N LYS A 158 -18.58 3.90 2.80
CA LYS A 158 -19.85 4.29 3.41
C LYS A 158 -19.76 4.32 4.94
N ARG A 159 -18.99 3.41 5.56
CA ARG A 159 -18.79 3.34 7.01
C ARG A 159 -17.75 4.32 7.51
N ASN A 160 -16.72 4.54 6.75
CA ASN A 160 -15.67 5.51 7.05
C ASN A 160 -15.32 6.34 5.79
N PRO A 161 -15.99 7.48 5.57
CA PRO A 161 -15.72 8.34 4.42
C PRO A 161 -14.31 8.96 4.40
N ALA A 162 -13.58 8.90 5.51
CA ALA A 162 -12.20 9.36 5.59
C ALA A 162 -11.16 8.22 5.38
N TYR A 163 -11.59 7.03 4.99
CA TYR A 163 -10.71 5.89 4.81
C TYR A 163 -9.95 5.94 3.48
N ALA A 164 -8.89 6.74 3.43
CA ALA A 164 -8.09 7.00 2.23
C ALA A 164 -7.64 5.72 1.48
N ARG A 165 -7.31 4.65 2.24
CA ARG A 165 -6.90 3.36 1.66
C ARG A 165 -8.02 2.67 0.87
N ALA A 166 -9.27 2.78 1.33
CA ALA A 166 -10.40 2.18 0.62
C ALA A 166 -10.64 2.87 -0.73
N TYR A 167 -10.47 4.20 -0.81
CA TYR A 167 -10.49 4.90 -2.09
C TYR A 167 -9.34 4.47 -3.00
N ALA A 168 -8.12 4.35 -2.48
CA ALA A 168 -7.00 3.86 -3.28
C ALA A 168 -7.28 2.47 -3.86
N ASN A 169 -7.74 1.54 -3.04
CA ASN A 169 -8.03 0.16 -3.44
C ASN A 169 -9.16 0.10 -4.48
N ARG A 170 -10.23 0.90 -4.30
CA ARG A 170 -11.31 1.00 -5.28
C ARG A 170 -10.83 1.64 -6.58
N GLY A 171 -9.98 2.66 -6.50
CA GLY A 171 -9.33 3.28 -7.65
C GLY A 171 -8.50 2.28 -8.47
N TYR A 172 -7.74 1.41 -7.82
CA TYR A 172 -7.02 0.32 -8.50
C TYR A 172 -7.98 -0.67 -9.17
N ALA A 173 -9.07 -1.04 -8.50
CA ALA A 173 -10.06 -1.94 -9.08
C ALA A 173 -10.73 -1.32 -10.32
N TYR A 174 -11.07 -0.03 -10.29
CA TYR A 174 -11.59 0.68 -11.46
C TYR A 174 -10.54 0.81 -12.58
N ALA A 175 -9.28 1.11 -12.24
CA ALA A 175 -8.22 1.17 -13.24
C ALA A 175 -8.01 -0.18 -13.95
N GLN A 176 -8.06 -1.28 -13.21
CA GLN A 176 -7.97 -2.63 -13.79
C GLN A 176 -9.19 -2.99 -14.66
N LYS A 177 -10.35 -2.41 -14.39
CA LYS A 177 -11.55 -2.48 -15.25
C LYS A 177 -11.52 -1.48 -16.42
N HIS A 178 -10.45 -0.73 -16.59
CA HIS A 178 -10.32 0.37 -17.55
C HIS A 178 -11.35 1.49 -17.37
N ASP A 179 -11.93 1.61 -16.18
CA ASP A 179 -12.81 2.72 -15.81
C ASP A 179 -11.98 3.90 -15.29
N THR A 180 -11.37 4.61 -16.22
CA THR A 180 -10.48 5.73 -15.94
C THR A 180 -11.16 6.85 -15.14
N ALA A 181 -12.45 7.10 -15.40
CA ALA A 181 -13.17 8.20 -14.76
C ALA A 181 -13.32 7.99 -13.25
N HIS A 182 -13.79 6.81 -12.84
CA HIS A 182 -13.94 6.45 -11.44
C HIS A 182 -12.58 6.29 -10.73
N ALA A 183 -11.59 5.71 -11.40
CA ALA A 183 -10.23 5.60 -10.86
C ALA A 183 -9.64 6.97 -10.51
N LEU A 184 -9.73 7.94 -11.43
CA LEU A 184 -9.24 9.32 -11.21
C LEU A 184 -10.01 10.05 -10.11
N ALA A 185 -11.32 9.82 -10.00
CA ALA A 185 -12.13 10.38 -8.93
C ALA A 185 -11.66 9.88 -7.57
N ASP A 186 -11.45 8.56 -7.42
CA ASP A 186 -11.02 7.93 -6.19
C ASP A 186 -9.60 8.35 -5.77
N PHE A 187 -8.64 8.33 -6.69
CA PHE A 187 -7.28 8.81 -6.38
C PHE A 187 -7.27 10.32 -6.04
N THR A 188 -8.19 11.10 -6.61
CA THR A 188 -8.32 12.51 -6.24
C THR A 188 -8.83 12.68 -4.80
N VAL A 189 -9.79 11.85 -4.37
CA VAL A 189 -10.25 11.85 -2.98
C VAL A 189 -9.12 11.37 -2.05
N ARG A 190 -8.41 10.30 -2.43
CA ARG A 190 -7.25 9.79 -1.67
C ARG A 190 -6.19 10.87 -1.44
N ILE A 191 -5.85 11.65 -2.49
CA ILE A 191 -4.90 12.77 -2.37
C ILE A 191 -5.40 13.83 -1.39
N LYS A 192 -6.70 14.14 -1.40
CA LYS A 192 -7.28 15.12 -0.46
C LYS A 192 -7.23 14.64 0.98
N LEU A 193 -7.44 13.33 1.23
CA LEU A 193 -7.44 12.74 2.55
C LEU A 193 -6.04 12.49 3.11
N ALA A 194 -5.12 12.03 2.27
CA ALA A 194 -3.75 11.65 2.65
C ALA A 194 -2.79 11.91 1.49
N PRO A 195 -2.33 13.17 1.29
CA PRO A 195 -1.41 13.50 0.22
C PRO A 195 -0.02 12.96 0.52
N ASP A 196 0.46 12.02 -0.29
CA ASP A 196 1.82 11.49 -0.25
C ASP A 196 2.34 11.20 -1.66
N LEU A 197 3.62 10.85 -1.75
CA LEU A 197 4.28 10.45 -3.01
C LEU A 197 3.46 9.41 -3.79
N ILE A 198 2.98 8.37 -3.10
CA ILE A 198 2.28 7.24 -3.74
C ILE A 198 0.94 7.70 -4.32
N ALA A 199 0.19 8.55 -3.59
CA ALA A 199 -1.10 9.06 -4.05
C ALA A 199 -1.00 9.78 -5.40
N TYR A 200 0.03 10.61 -5.55
CA TYR A 200 0.26 11.32 -6.81
C TYR A 200 0.81 10.40 -7.91
N ILE A 201 1.67 9.44 -7.57
CA ILE A 201 2.12 8.44 -8.56
C ILE A 201 0.94 7.63 -9.08
N ASP A 202 0.05 7.17 -8.21
CA ASP A 202 -1.11 6.35 -8.59
C ASP A 202 -2.01 7.10 -9.59
N ARG A 203 -2.38 8.34 -9.27
CA ARG A 203 -3.20 9.15 -10.18
C ARG A 203 -2.44 9.52 -11.46
N GLY A 204 -1.16 9.83 -11.34
CA GLY A 204 -0.28 10.10 -12.48
C GLY A 204 -0.17 8.91 -13.43
N ASN A 205 -0.12 7.68 -12.91
CA ASN A 205 -0.14 6.47 -13.73
C ASN A 205 -1.45 6.35 -14.53
N VAL A 206 -2.60 6.59 -13.90
CA VAL A 206 -3.89 6.57 -14.61
C VAL A 206 -3.96 7.65 -15.68
N TYR A 207 -3.44 8.86 -15.41
CA TYR A 207 -3.33 9.92 -16.43
C TYR A 207 -2.41 9.51 -17.58
N ARG A 208 -1.25 8.91 -17.30
CA ARG A 208 -0.33 8.41 -18.33
C ARG A 208 -0.98 7.34 -19.20
N ASP A 209 -1.62 6.36 -18.59
CA ASP A 209 -2.24 5.22 -19.27
C ASP A 209 -3.49 5.64 -20.09
N SER A 210 -4.07 6.78 -19.76
CA SER A 210 -5.13 7.44 -20.53
C SER A 210 -4.62 8.58 -21.45
N GLU A 211 -3.31 8.62 -21.72
CA GLU A 211 -2.63 9.57 -22.61
C GLU A 211 -2.76 11.04 -22.19
N GLN A 212 -3.17 11.34 -20.97
CA GLN A 212 -3.24 12.69 -20.41
C GLN A 212 -1.87 13.12 -19.87
N LEU A 213 -0.87 13.16 -20.75
CA LEU A 213 0.55 13.26 -20.39
C LEU A 213 0.90 14.52 -19.60
N ASP A 214 0.27 15.66 -19.86
CA ASP A 214 0.54 16.90 -19.10
C ASP A 214 0.09 16.77 -17.63
N ARG A 215 -1.06 16.13 -17.40
CA ARG A 215 -1.58 15.87 -16.05
C ARG A 215 -0.72 14.86 -15.32
N ALA A 216 -0.28 13.80 -16.02
CA ALA A 216 0.65 12.84 -15.46
C ALA A 216 1.97 13.50 -15.02
N ALA A 217 2.57 14.33 -15.88
CA ALA A 217 3.79 15.05 -15.57
C ALA A 217 3.62 16.00 -14.36
N ALA A 218 2.46 16.65 -14.23
CA ALA A 218 2.14 17.50 -13.08
C ALA A 218 2.06 16.69 -11.79
N ASP A 219 1.36 15.54 -11.77
CA ASP A 219 1.25 14.67 -10.60
C ASP A 219 2.62 14.10 -10.18
N TYR A 220 3.43 13.63 -11.12
CA TYR A 220 4.79 13.20 -10.80
C TYR A 220 5.67 14.39 -10.32
N GLY A 221 5.40 15.58 -10.77
CA GLY A 221 6.01 16.81 -10.24
C GLY A 221 5.69 17.02 -8.75
N GLU A 222 4.44 16.82 -8.34
CA GLU A 222 4.03 16.87 -6.94
C GLU A 222 4.63 15.71 -6.12
N ALA A 223 4.70 14.50 -6.68
CA ALA A 223 5.39 13.37 -6.06
C ALA A 223 6.86 13.70 -5.76
N ILE A 224 7.58 14.32 -6.72
CA ILE A 224 8.96 14.79 -6.54
C ILE A 224 9.05 15.88 -5.47
N ARG A 225 8.10 16.81 -5.44
CA ARG A 225 8.09 17.88 -4.42
C ARG A 225 7.96 17.31 -3.01
N LEU A 226 7.16 16.25 -2.84
CA LEU A 226 6.93 15.60 -1.54
C LEU A 226 8.10 14.70 -1.11
N ALA A 227 8.76 14.05 -2.06
CA ALA A 227 9.87 13.14 -1.81
C ALA A 227 10.97 13.32 -2.87
N PRO A 228 11.79 14.39 -2.78
CA PRO A 228 12.74 14.75 -3.83
C PRO A 228 13.90 13.78 -4.02
N THR A 229 14.15 12.91 -3.04
CA THR A 229 15.19 11.88 -3.08
C THR A 229 14.66 10.49 -3.49
N ASP A 230 13.36 10.36 -3.69
CA ASP A 230 12.77 9.12 -4.18
C ASP A 230 12.83 9.08 -5.72
N ALA A 231 13.47 8.05 -6.28
CA ALA A 231 13.69 7.93 -7.71
C ALA A 231 12.38 7.78 -8.52
N ARG A 232 11.32 7.25 -7.92
CA ARG A 232 10.08 6.88 -8.63
C ARG A 232 9.40 8.07 -9.31
N GLY A 233 9.32 9.21 -8.63
CA GLY A 233 8.74 10.43 -9.20
C GLY A 233 9.52 10.92 -10.42
N TRP A 234 10.84 10.95 -10.32
CA TRP A 234 11.73 11.35 -11.40
C TRP A 234 11.64 10.41 -12.59
N ARG A 235 11.73 9.10 -12.36
CA ARG A 235 11.61 8.06 -13.39
C ARG A 235 10.30 8.18 -14.17
N ASN A 236 9.17 8.27 -13.47
CA ASN A 236 7.86 8.31 -14.11
C ASN A 236 7.66 9.61 -14.90
N ARG A 237 8.11 10.76 -14.37
CA ARG A 237 8.06 12.02 -15.12
C ARG A 237 9.00 12.00 -16.33
N GLY A 238 10.18 11.43 -16.19
CA GLY A 238 11.11 11.21 -17.30
C GLY A 238 10.45 10.42 -18.43
N LEU A 239 9.79 9.31 -18.12
CA LEU A 239 9.07 8.49 -19.10
C LEU A 239 8.00 9.29 -19.85
N VAL A 240 7.17 10.03 -19.12
CA VAL A 240 6.12 10.87 -19.72
C VAL A 240 6.71 11.95 -20.63
N ARG A 241 7.84 12.56 -20.25
CA ARG A 241 8.53 13.54 -21.10
C ARG A 241 9.05 12.93 -22.41
N LEU A 242 9.50 11.66 -22.37
CA LEU A 242 9.86 10.96 -23.60
C LEU A 242 8.64 10.74 -24.50
N PHE A 243 7.47 10.40 -23.95
CA PHE A 243 6.23 10.28 -24.72
C PHE A 243 5.79 11.63 -25.31
N GLN A 244 6.04 12.72 -24.61
CA GLN A 244 5.81 14.08 -25.11
C GLN A 244 6.84 14.54 -26.17
N GLY A 245 7.87 13.75 -26.44
CA GLY A 245 8.95 14.11 -27.35
C GLY A 245 10.03 15.00 -26.73
N ASP A 246 9.94 15.32 -25.45
CA ASP A 246 10.92 16.15 -24.75
C ASP A 246 12.09 15.31 -24.20
N MET A 247 12.92 14.83 -25.13
CA MET A 247 14.07 13.98 -24.78
C MET A 247 15.03 14.64 -23.81
N LYS A 248 15.26 15.96 -23.93
CA LYS A 248 16.23 16.68 -23.08
C LYS A 248 15.79 16.71 -21.62
N ARG A 249 14.52 17.11 -21.35
CA ARG A 249 14.01 17.11 -19.99
C ARG A 249 13.80 15.69 -19.46
N GLY A 250 13.46 14.73 -20.32
CA GLY A 250 13.38 13.31 -19.95
C GLY A 250 14.72 12.76 -19.47
N ILE A 251 15.81 13.01 -20.21
CA ILE A 251 17.17 12.62 -19.80
C ILE A 251 17.55 13.26 -18.45
N ALA A 252 17.25 14.53 -18.25
CA ALA A 252 17.54 15.21 -16.98
C ALA A 252 16.78 14.60 -15.80
N ASP A 253 15.54 14.15 -16.00
CA ASP A 253 14.79 13.43 -14.97
C ASP A 253 15.39 12.05 -14.68
N TYR A 254 15.80 11.30 -15.71
CA TYR A 254 16.51 10.04 -15.52
C TYR A 254 17.88 10.21 -14.85
N ASP A 255 18.59 11.29 -15.12
CA ASP A 255 19.83 11.61 -14.41
C ASP A 255 19.58 11.74 -12.90
N LYS A 256 18.45 12.35 -12.50
CA LYS A 256 18.03 12.43 -11.10
C LYS A 256 17.54 11.08 -10.56
N ALA A 257 16.75 10.33 -11.31
CA ALA A 257 16.31 9.00 -10.90
C ALA A 257 17.51 8.09 -10.61
N LEU A 258 18.49 8.06 -11.50
CA LEU A 258 19.70 7.24 -11.38
C LEU A 258 20.72 7.75 -10.34
N GLN A 259 20.64 9.04 -9.97
CA GLN A 259 21.38 9.58 -8.83
C GLN A 259 20.88 8.97 -7.51
N TYR A 260 19.57 8.75 -7.38
CA TYR A 260 18.94 8.21 -6.17
C TYR A 260 18.79 6.68 -6.19
N ASP A 261 18.61 6.09 -7.37
CA ASP A 261 18.57 4.63 -7.57
C ASP A 261 19.41 4.23 -8.78
N PRO A 262 20.72 4.00 -8.59
CA PRO A 262 21.61 3.55 -9.67
C PRO A 262 21.37 2.11 -10.11
N SER A 263 20.52 1.34 -9.41
CA SER A 263 20.20 -0.05 -9.72
C SER A 263 18.99 -0.23 -10.64
N ASP A 264 18.29 0.85 -11.00
CA ASP A 264 17.11 0.83 -11.87
C ASP A 264 17.52 0.65 -13.35
N ALA A 265 17.51 -0.60 -13.82
CA ALA A 265 17.87 -0.96 -15.19
C ALA A 265 16.97 -0.26 -16.22
N ASP A 266 15.67 -0.10 -15.94
CA ASP A 266 14.72 0.59 -16.82
C ASP A 266 15.12 2.06 -17.05
N SER A 267 15.54 2.74 -16.00
CA SER A 267 15.98 4.15 -16.10
C SER A 267 17.24 4.29 -16.95
N TRP A 268 18.20 3.35 -16.81
CA TRP A 268 19.37 3.31 -17.68
C TRP A 268 18.97 3.08 -19.14
N ASN A 269 18.11 2.09 -19.40
CA ASN A 269 17.60 1.78 -20.74
C ASN A 269 16.88 2.99 -21.37
N ASN A 270 15.92 3.56 -20.66
CA ASN A 270 15.11 4.66 -21.19
C ASN A 270 15.94 5.93 -21.44
N ARG A 271 16.94 6.21 -20.59
CA ARG A 271 17.89 7.30 -20.83
C ARG A 271 18.77 7.02 -22.07
N GLY A 272 19.21 5.78 -22.23
CA GLY A 272 19.96 5.32 -23.41
C GLY A 272 19.16 5.52 -24.70
N GLU A 273 17.89 5.09 -24.71
CA GLU A 273 16.99 5.28 -25.86
C GLU A 273 16.75 6.77 -26.17
N ALA A 274 16.57 7.60 -25.14
CA ALA A 274 16.43 9.04 -25.34
C ALA A 274 17.70 9.69 -25.94
N ARG A 275 18.88 9.24 -25.50
CA ARG A 275 20.17 9.67 -26.06
C ARG A 275 20.36 9.25 -27.49
N LEU A 276 19.92 8.03 -27.86
CA LEU A 276 19.91 7.56 -29.26
C LEU A 276 19.07 8.47 -30.16
N ARG A 277 17.87 8.83 -29.71
CA ARG A 277 16.98 9.73 -30.45
C ARG A 277 17.59 11.13 -30.65
N LEU A 278 18.47 11.55 -29.75
CA LEU A 278 19.22 12.82 -29.88
C LEU A 278 20.57 12.65 -30.64
N GLY A 279 20.91 11.44 -31.11
CA GLY A 279 22.15 11.17 -31.83
C GLY A 279 23.38 10.96 -30.95
N ASP A 280 23.24 10.94 -29.65
CA ASP A 280 24.35 10.72 -28.71
C ASP A 280 24.61 9.21 -28.52
N LYS A 281 25.10 8.60 -29.58
CA LYS A 281 25.30 7.15 -29.65
C LYS A 281 26.28 6.63 -28.57
N GLN A 282 27.34 7.39 -28.30
CA GLN A 282 28.38 6.93 -27.37
C GLN A 282 27.84 6.78 -25.94
N ARG A 283 27.16 7.82 -25.43
CA ARG A 283 26.57 7.77 -24.08
C ARG A 283 25.38 6.83 -24.02
N ALA A 284 24.62 6.68 -25.11
CA ALA A 284 23.53 5.71 -25.20
C ALA A 284 24.02 4.26 -25.07
N ILE A 285 25.10 3.88 -25.78
CA ILE A 285 25.70 2.54 -25.68
C ILE A 285 26.16 2.25 -24.24
N ALA A 286 26.76 3.22 -23.58
CA ALA A 286 27.17 3.08 -22.18
C ALA A 286 25.97 2.81 -21.27
N ASP A 287 24.88 3.57 -21.42
CA ASP A 287 23.65 3.40 -20.64
C ASP A 287 23.01 2.03 -20.89
N LEU A 288 22.85 1.64 -22.16
CA LEU A 288 22.24 0.34 -22.54
C LEU A 288 23.06 -0.85 -22.03
N ARG A 289 24.40 -0.75 -22.07
CA ARG A 289 25.28 -1.78 -21.48
C ARG A 289 25.11 -1.85 -19.96
N LYS A 290 24.99 -0.71 -19.30
CA LYS A 290 24.73 -0.66 -17.86
C LYS A 290 23.37 -1.26 -17.50
N ALA A 291 22.34 -1.01 -18.32
CA ALA A 291 21.03 -1.65 -18.16
C ALA A 291 21.14 -3.18 -18.24
N LEU A 292 21.90 -3.72 -19.21
CA LEU A 292 22.10 -5.17 -19.36
C LEU A 292 23.03 -5.78 -18.29
N GLU A 293 23.94 -5.01 -17.72
CA GLU A 293 24.73 -5.44 -16.56
C GLU A 293 23.82 -5.68 -15.33
N LEU A 294 22.83 -4.83 -15.15
CA LEU A 294 21.85 -4.92 -14.04
C LEU A 294 20.77 -5.96 -14.34
N GLU A 295 20.26 -5.98 -15.58
CA GLU A 295 19.22 -6.90 -16.04
C GLU A 295 19.58 -7.50 -17.41
N PRO A 296 20.28 -8.66 -17.44
CA PRO A 296 20.75 -9.28 -18.68
C PRO A 296 19.63 -9.67 -19.66
N GLY A 297 18.40 -9.85 -19.16
CA GLY A 297 17.21 -10.22 -19.94
C GLY A 297 16.48 -9.05 -20.60
N LEU A 298 16.91 -7.80 -20.43
CA LEU A 298 16.21 -6.62 -20.92
C LEU A 298 16.26 -6.52 -22.45
N GLN A 299 15.19 -7.02 -23.09
CA GLN A 299 15.11 -7.18 -24.55
C GLN A 299 15.29 -5.87 -25.30
N THR A 300 14.71 -4.78 -24.81
CA THR A 300 14.80 -3.45 -25.46
C THR A 300 16.24 -2.96 -25.55
N ALA A 301 17.03 -3.12 -24.50
CA ALA A 301 18.45 -2.76 -24.51
C ALA A 301 19.26 -3.66 -25.44
N GLN A 302 18.99 -4.98 -25.45
CA GLN A 302 19.63 -5.91 -26.37
C GLN A 302 19.36 -5.55 -27.85
N GLU A 303 18.10 -5.27 -28.17
CA GLU A 303 17.72 -4.90 -29.55
C GLU A 303 18.41 -3.62 -30.01
N SER A 304 18.45 -2.60 -29.13
CA SER A 304 19.09 -1.33 -29.45
C SER A 304 20.60 -1.48 -29.69
N LEU A 305 21.30 -2.25 -28.87
CA LEU A 305 22.71 -2.51 -29.06
C LEU A 305 22.98 -3.34 -30.31
N ARG A 306 22.12 -4.33 -30.66
CA ARG A 306 22.23 -5.08 -31.93
C ARG A 306 22.04 -4.17 -33.14
N LYS A 307 21.04 -3.29 -33.13
CA LYS A 307 20.82 -2.32 -34.22
C LYS A 307 22.02 -1.38 -34.42
N LEU A 308 22.77 -1.12 -33.35
CA LEU A 308 23.99 -0.31 -33.39
C LEU A 308 25.24 -1.13 -33.81
N GLY A 309 25.15 -2.45 -33.91
CA GLY A 309 26.28 -3.32 -34.25
C GLY A 309 27.35 -3.43 -33.17
N VAL A 310 26.99 -3.25 -31.89
CA VAL A 310 27.92 -3.19 -30.75
C VAL A 310 27.63 -4.23 -29.67
N MET A 311 26.81 -5.23 -29.98
CA MET A 311 26.50 -6.36 -29.13
C MET A 311 27.23 -7.63 -29.63
#